data_e3350f392baecf7b8f536b70b3477b80
#
_entry.id   e3350f392baecf7b8f536b70b3477b80
#
_cell.length_a   1.000
_cell.length_b   1.000
_cell.length_c   1.000
_cell.angle_alpha   90.00
_cell.angle_beta   90.00
_cell.angle_gamma   90.00
#
_symmetry.space_group_name_H-M   'P 1'
#
loop_
_entity.id
_entity.type
_entity.pdbx_description
1 polymer ?
#
loop_
_entity_poly.entity_id
_entity_poly.type
_entity_poly.pdbx_seq_one_letter_code
_entity_poly.pdbx_strand_id
1 'polypeptide(L)'
;MGQRRIGQASLAEALLPAGAGSNRRLERIAGLIDWSPFERLLAPLRAPTGRPGYPPLALFRALLLAQWYQLSDPGLEEALADRLSFRRFCGFGLDDGTPDETTLCRFRAVLAERGLAERLFNELNRQLDERGLVLKAGTLIDATLVEAAVARPPVSEGEVSTKDPDAGFTRRGQRSFFGFKAHLAVDLGSDLVRGAVLTGADVGDSLAADGLVQGDEAAVFMDKAYDSATRREALAAAGIVDGIMHRGHARRRLAAWQRWMNVALAPIRSQVERAFGTLKRSYGWRRVRYRGLLRNGAHLQLLCIALNLRRAARLAA
;
A
#
# COMPACT_ATOMS: atom_id res chain seq x y z
N MET A 1 5.33 1.78 31.86
CA MET A 1 4.38 0.68 32.17
C MET A 1 3.17 0.88 31.28
N GLY A 2 2.60 -0.07 30.62
CA GLY A 2 1.43 0.16 29.79
C GLY A 2 1.25 -0.79 28.64
N GLN A 3 2.09 -1.84 28.53
CA GLN A 3 1.96 -2.85 27.48
C GLN A 3 1.71 -4.22 28.10
N ARG A 4 0.74 -4.97 27.55
CA ARG A 4 0.54 -6.37 27.94
C ARG A 4 1.77 -7.17 27.55
N ARG A 5 2.21 -8.05 28.41
CA ARG A 5 3.15 -9.10 28.04
C ARG A 5 2.39 -10.15 27.26
N ILE A 6 2.86 -10.48 26.08
CA ILE A 6 2.30 -11.53 25.20
C ILE A 6 3.40 -12.51 24.79
N GLY A 7 3.01 -13.69 24.29
CA GLY A 7 3.95 -14.69 23.79
C GLY A 7 4.74 -15.39 24.89
N GLN A 8 4.23 -15.43 26.11
CA GLN A 8 4.86 -16.22 27.17
C GLN A 8 4.60 -17.71 26.89
N ALA A 9 5.66 -18.51 26.97
CA ALA A 9 5.53 -19.96 26.84
C ALA A 9 4.60 -20.49 27.96
N SER A 10 3.57 -21.21 27.58
CA SER A 10 2.66 -21.88 28.50
C SER A 10 2.81 -23.41 28.46
N LEU A 11 2.36 -24.06 29.51
CA LEU A 11 2.33 -25.56 29.54
C LEU A 11 1.48 -26.10 28.38
N ALA A 12 0.40 -25.39 28.03
CA ALA A 12 -0.47 -25.77 26.92
C ALA A 12 0.27 -25.68 25.56
N GLU A 13 1.16 -24.72 25.35
CA GLU A 13 2.00 -24.66 24.15
C GLU A 13 3.01 -25.80 24.08
N ALA A 14 3.57 -26.22 25.21
CA ALA A 14 4.51 -27.36 25.28
C ALA A 14 3.84 -28.71 24.93
N LEU A 15 2.52 -28.82 25.11
CA LEU A 15 1.75 -30.04 24.81
C LEU A 15 1.25 -30.07 23.35
N LEU A 16 1.39 -29.00 22.59
CA LEU A 16 0.99 -28.98 21.19
C LEU A 16 1.88 -29.90 20.33
N PRO A 17 1.29 -30.60 19.35
CA PRO A 17 2.07 -31.38 18.39
C PRO A 17 3.10 -30.52 17.68
N ALA A 18 4.25 -31.07 17.34
CA ALA A 18 5.26 -30.42 16.54
C ALA A 18 4.65 -29.91 15.21
N GLY A 19 4.80 -28.60 14.93
CA GLY A 19 4.24 -27.97 13.75
C GLY A 19 2.78 -27.49 13.87
N ALA A 20 2.11 -27.68 15.01
CA ALA A 20 0.77 -27.13 15.24
C ALA A 20 0.79 -25.59 14.99
N GLY A 21 -0.13 -25.10 14.16
CA GLY A 21 -0.18 -23.70 13.78
C GLY A 21 0.95 -23.24 12.83
N SER A 22 1.72 -24.16 12.23
CA SER A 22 2.71 -23.83 11.20
C SER A 22 2.02 -23.27 9.96
N ASN A 23 2.59 -22.18 9.41
CA ASN A 23 2.20 -21.61 8.14
C ASN A 23 3.45 -21.09 7.44
N ARG A 24 4.02 -21.93 6.57
CA ARG A 24 5.28 -21.66 5.86
C ARG A 24 5.33 -20.27 5.21
N ARG A 25 4.19 -19.78 4.73
CA ARG A 25 4.12 -18.45 4.10
C ARG A 25 4.26 -17.33 5.11
N LEU A 26 3.55 -17.41 6.25
CA LEU A 26 3.65 -16.41 7.31
C LEU A 26 5.03 -16.46 7.99
N GLU A 27 5.58 -17.66 8.19
CA GLU A 27 6.93 -17.86 8.74
C GLU A 27 8.00 -17.23 7.84
N ARG A 28 7.90 -17.46 6.52
CA ARG A 28 8.81 -16.85 5.55
C ARG A 28 8.72 -15.32 5.59
N ILE A 29 7.52 -14.76 5.64
CA ILE A 29 7.33 -13.31 5.76
C ILE A 29 7.88 -12.79 7.09
N ALA A 30 7.64 -13.52 8.20
CA ALA A 30 8.14 -13.13 9.51
C ALA A 30 9.67 -13.07 9.57
N GLY A 31 10.36 -14.00 8.90
CA GLY A 31 11.83 -14.04 8.81
C GLY A 31 12.43 -13.17 7.71
N LEU A 32 11.61 -12.56 6.85
CA LEU A 32 12.10 -11.80 5.70
C LEU A 32 12.74 -10.46 6.08
N ILE A 33 12.24 -9.80 7.11
CA ILE A 33 12.66 -8.45 7.52
C ILE A 33 12.99 -8.38 9.00
N ASP A 34 13.75 -7.36 9.40
CA ASP A 34 13.91 -7.00 10.81
C ASP A 34 12.71 -6.18 11.28
N TRP A 35 11.98 -6.70 12.27
CA TRP A 35 10.80 -6.02 12.84
C TRP A 35 11.15 -4.99 13.92
N SER A 36 12.39 -4.94 14.39
CA SER A 36 12.81 -4.01 15.45
C SER A 36 12.66 -2.54 15.05
N PRO A 37 12.97 -2.10 13.81
CA PRO A 37 12.68 -0.73 13.38
C PRO A 37 11.19 -0.41 13.39
N PHE A 38 10.34 -1.36 13.01
CA PHE A 38 8.87 -1.18 13.07
C PHE A 38 8.40 -1.01 14.51
N GLU A 39 8.94 -1.80 15.43
CA GLU A 39 8.62 -1.66 16.85
C GLU A 39 9.02 -0.29 17.38
N ARG A 40 10.20 0.22 17.02
CA ARG A 40 10.65 1.58 17.38
C ARG A 40 9.73 2.66 16.81
N LEU A 41 9.31 2.56 15.56
CA LEU A 41 8.37 3.50 14.92
C LEU A 41 7.00 3.50 15.61
N LEU A 42 6.56 2.35 16.11
CA LEU A 42 5.29 2.17 16.79
C LEU A 42 5.35 2.43 18.31
N ALA A 43 6.55 2.53 18.91
CA ALA A 43 6.74 2.73 20.35
C ALA A 43 5.96 3.93 20.93
N PRO A 44 5.83 5.08 20.23
CA PRO A 44 5.04 6.21 20.72
C PRO A 44 3.54 5.95 20.90
N LEU A 45 3.03 4.82 20.36
CA LEU A 45 1.62 4.41 20.52
C LEU A 45 1.37 3.63 21.81
N ARG A 46 2.40 3.36 22.59
CA ARG A 46 2.25 2.71 23.92
C ARG A 46 1.61 3.70 24.86
N ALA A 47 0.51 3.29 25.50
CA ALA A 47 -0.13 4.13 26.52
C ALA A 47 0.79 4.31 27.72
N PRO A 48 1.09 5.56 28.15
CA PRO A 48 1.97 5.81 29.30
C PRO A 48 1.28 5.42 30.62
N THR A 49 -0.05 5.47 30.67
CA THR A 49 -0.87 5.23 31.86
C THR A 49 -2.12 4.40 31.51
N GLY A 50 -2.75 3.84 32.52
CA GLY A 50 -4.02 3.08 32.37
C GLY A 50 -3.81 1.57 32.18
N ARG A 51 -4.86 0.88 31.75
CA ARG A 51 -4.84 -0.57 31.48
C ARG A 51 -3.81 -0.88 30.38
N PRO A 52 -2.91 -1.86 30.59
CA PRO A 52 -1.92 -2.23 29.57
C PRO A 52 -2.57 -2.59 28.23
N GLY A 53 -2.17 -1.87 27.19
CA GLY A 53 -2.63 -2.13 25.81
C GLY A 53 -1.84 -3.27 25.17
N TYR A 54 -2.33 -3.76 24.04
CA TYR A 54 -1.61 -4.71 23.21
C TYR A 54 -0.34 -4.09 22.63
N PRO A 55 0.72 -4.88 22.41
CA PRO A 55 1.91 -4.41 21.70
C PRO A 55 1.54 -3.86 20.33
N PRO A 56 1.91 -2.61 20.01
CA PRO A 56 1.56 -2.01 18.71
C PRO A 56 2.07 -2.80 17.51
N LEU A 57 3.21 -3.48 17.62
CA LEU A 57 3.72 -4.36 16.56
C LEU A 57 2.83 -5.58 16.33
N ALA A 58 2.26 -6.17 17.40
CA ALA A 58 1.31 -7.27 17.26
C ALA A 58 0.03 -6.82 16.55
N LEU A 59 -0.50 -5.64 16.88
CA LEU A 59 -1.64 -5.04 16.19
C LEU A 59 -1.33 -4.72 14.72
N PHE A 60 -0.14 -4.21 14.42
CA PHE A 60 0.28 -3.95 13.05
C PHE A 60 0.36 -5.24 12.22
N ARG A 61 0.97 -6.30 12.76
CA ARG A 61 0.99 -7.63 12.14
C ARG A 61 -0.42 -8.19 11.92
N ALA A 62 -1.34 -7.98 12.87
CA ALA A 62 -2.75 -8.35 12.70
C ALA A 62 -3.40 -7.59 11.54
N LEU A 63 -3.14 -6.28 11.38
CA LEU A 63 -3.64 -5.54 10.23
C LEU A 63 -3.10 -6.05 8.88
N LEU A 64 -1.88 -6.58 8.83
CA LEU A 64 -1.35 -7.23 7.62
C LEU A 64 -2.09 -8.52 7.31
N LEU A 65 -2.44 -9.33 8.32
CA LEU A 65 -3.31 -10.51 8.14
C LEU A 65 -4.66 -10.11 7.55
N ALA A 66 -5.28 -9.03 8.04
CA ALA A 66 -6.53 -8.52 7.48
C ALA A 66 -6.41 -8.23 5.98
N GLN A 67 -5.29 -7.64 5.53
CA GLN A 67 -5.07 -7.39 4.10
C GLN A 67 -4.90 -8.70 3.31
N TRP A 68 -4.05 -9.62 3.78
CA TRP A 68 -3.75 -10.86 3.06
C TRP A 68 -4.92 -11.82 2.95
N TYR A 69 -5.81 -11.84 3.94
CA TYR A 69 -6.94 -12.75 4.00
C TYR A 69 -8.28 -12.06 3.79
N GLN A 70 -8.26 -10.75 3.44
CA GLN A 70 -9.43 -9.92 3.16
C GLN A 70 -10.48 -9.95 4.30
N LEU A 71 -10.00 -9.91 5.55
CA LEU A 71 -10.85 -9.96 6.72
C LEU A 71 -11.41 -8.58 7.08
N SER A 72 -12.66 -8.56 7.53
CA SER A 72 -13.24 -7.43 8.26
C SER A 72 -12.66 -7.36 9.68
N ASP A 73 -12.93 -6.29 10.43
CA ASP A 73 -12.46 -6.19 11.81
C ASP A 73 -13.03 -7.29 12.71
N PRO A 74 -14.36 -7.60 12.69
CA PRO A 74 -14.89 -8.77 13.39
C PRO A 74 -14.28 -10.08 12.92
N GLY A 75 -14.12 -10.28 11.60
CA GLY A 75 -13.51 -11.50 11.06
C GLY A 75 -12.03 -11.64 11.40
N LEU A 76 -11.29 -10.54 11.63
CA LEU A 76 -9.91 -10.58 12.11
C LEU A 76 -9.85 -10.93 13.61
N GLU A 77 -10.75 -10.39 14.42
CA GLU A 77 -10.90 -10.76 15.84
C GLU A 77 -11.15 -12.26 15.98
N GLU A 78 -12.15 -12.80 15.27
CA GLU A 78 -12.47 -14.22 15.24
C GLU A 78 -11.27 -15.06 14.77
N ALA A 79 -10.63 -14.67 13.66
CA ALA A 79 -9.49 -15.40 13.12
C ALA A 79 -8.27 -15.40 14.04
N LEU A 80 -8.05 -14.33 14.81
CA LEU A 80 -6.99 -14.28 15.84
C LEU A 80 -7.31 -15.15 17.04
N ALA A 81 -8.58 -15.32 17.40
CA ALA A 81 -9.00 -16.22 18.46
C ALA A 81 -8.85 -17.69 18.05
N ASP A 82 -9.20 -18.03 16.80
CA ASP A 82 -9.30 -19.41 16.32
C ASP A 82 -8.00 -19.96 15.71
N ARG A 83 -7.20 -19.14 14.99
CA ARG A 83 -6.06 -19.62 14.18
C ARG A 83 -4.73 -19.48 14.89
N LEU A 84 -4.13 -20.61 15.29
CA LEU A 84 -2.80 -20.64 15.89
C LEU A 84 -1.71 -19.97 15.03
N SER A 85 -1.76 -20.16 13.70
CA SER A 85 -0.80 -19.53 12.79
C SER A 85 -0.86 -18.00 12.80
N PHE A 86 -2.04 -17.42 12.99
CA PHE A 86 -2.23 -15.98 13.09
C PHE A 86 -1.71 -15.45 14.43
N ARG A 87 -2.04 -16.15 15.52
CA ARG A 87 -1.50 -15.85 16.85
C ARG A 87 0.02 -15.82 16.83
N ARG A 88 0.65 -16.88 16.32
CA ARG A 88 2.12 -16.98 16.19
C ARG A 88 2.71 -15.85 15.35
N PHE A 89 2.11 -15.54 14.20
CA PHE A 89 2.58 -14.44 13.35
C PHE A 89 2.53 -13.10 14.08
N CYS A 90 1.49 -12.85 14.89
CA CYS A 90 1.34 -11.63 15.68
C CYS A 90 2.15 -11.63 16.98
N GLY A 91 2.65 -12.80 17.42
CA GLY A 91 3.39 -12.96 18.68
C GLY A 91 2.49 -13.22 19.88
N PHE A 92 1.23 -13.66 19.69
CA PHE A 92 0.34 -14.08 20.78
C PHE A 92 0.59 -15.54 21.15
N GLY A 93 0.75 -15.82 22.44
CA GLY A 93 0.71 -17.18 23.01
C GLY A 93 -0.72 -17.72 23.13
N LEU A 94 -0.87 -19.00 23.48
CA LEU A 94 -2.18 -19.64 23.59
C LEU A 94 -3.08 -19.00 24.66
N ASP A 95 -2.48 -18.61 25.79
CA ASP A 95 -3.20 -18.06 26.94
C ASP A 95 -3.42 -16.55 26.83
N ASP A 96 -2.86 -15.92 25.79
CA ASP A 96 -3.03 -14.48 25.59
C ASP A 96 -4.43 -14.16 25.05
N GLY A 97 -5.07 -13.15 25.60
CA GLY A 97 -6.26 -12.55 24.99
C GLY A 97 -5.88 -11.85 23.68
N THR A 98 -6.70 -11.98 22.66
CA THR A 98 -6.54 -11.29 21.36
C THR A 98 -7.28 -9.95 21.34
N PRO A 99 -6.86 -9.01 20.46
CA PRO A 99 -7.55 -7.72 20.33
C PRO A 99 -8.95 -7.86 19.72
N ASP A 100 -9.89 -7.13 20.25
CA ASP A 100 -11.24 -6.98 19.69
C ASP A 100 -11.24 -6.06 18.46
N GLU A 101 -12.36 -6.07 17.72
CA GLU A 101 -12.58 -5.23 16.53
C GLU A 101 -12.37 -3.74 16.79
N THR A 102 -12.84 -3.26 17.98
CA THR A 102 -12.75 -1.86 18.37
C THR A 102 -11.30 -1.44 18.58
N THR A 103 -10.48 -2.29 19.21
CA THR A 103 -9.04 -2.08 19.38
C THR A 103 -8.34 -1.99 18.04
N LEU A 104 -8.65 -2.89 17.10
CA LEU A 104 -8.08 -2.90 15.75
C LEU A 104 -8.48 -1.65 14.96
N CYS A 105 -9.75 -1.25 15.05
CA CYS A 105 -10.27 -0.05 14.40
C CYS A 105 -9.58 1.23 14.94
N ARG A 106 -9.49 1.38 16.27
CA ARG A 106 -8.81 2.53 16.91
C ARG A 106 -7.32 2.58 16.56
N PHE A 107 -6.64 1.45 16.59
CA PHE A 107 -5.22 1.38 16.22
C PHE A 107 -4.98 1.84 14.78
N ARG A 108 -5.82 1.39 13.84
CA ARG A 108 -5.76 1.83 12.43
C ARG A 108 -6.00 3.33 12.28
N ALA A 109 -6.96 3.89 13.01
CA ALA A 109 -7.23 5.33 13.00
C ALA A 109 -6.00 6.12 13.47
N VAL A 110 -5.37 5.70 14.57
CA VAL A 110 -4.16 6.35 15.09
C VAL A 110 -2.98 6.23 14.13
N LEU A 111 -2.81 5.09 13.43
CA LEU A 111 -1.78 4.95 12.38
C LEU A 111 -1.97 5.99 11.28
N ALA A 112 -3.21 6.23 10.86
CA ALA A 112 -3.54 7.24 9.85
C ALA A 112 -3.29 8.66 10.37
N GLU A 113 -3.82 9.00 11.53
CA GLU A 113 -3.73 10.33 12.14
C GLU A 113 -2.30 10.77 12.41
N ARG A 114 -1.40 9.83 12.72
CA ARG A 114 0.01 10.10 13.00
C ARG A 114 0.94 9.89 11.80
N GLY A 115 0.42 9.61 10.60
CA GLY A 115 1.20 9.35 9.39
C GLY A 115 2.13 8.14 9.51
N LEU A 116 1.85 7.22 10.45
CA LEU A 116 2.73 6.08 10.71
C LEU A 116 2.66 5.01 9.62
N ALA A 117 1.55 4.90 8.92
CA ALA A 117 1.42 3.92 7.82
C ALA A 117 2.46 4.17 6.72
N GLU A 118 2.67 5.43 6.34
CA GLU A 118 3.70 5.84 5.38
C GLU A 118 5.11 5.57 5.89
N ARG A 119 5.39 5.92 7.15
CA ARG A 119 6.70 5.67 7.77
C ARG A 119 7.03 4.17 7.82
N LEU A 120 6.06 3.32 8.12
CA LEU A 120 6.22 1.86 8.12
C LEU A 120 6.43 1.33 6.69
N PHE A 121 5.76 1.91 5.69
CA PHE A 121 5.96 1.58 4.29
C PHE A 121 7.36 1.95 3.81
N ASN A 122 7.83 3.14 4.15
CA ASN A 122 9.18 3.60 3.82
C ASN A 122 10.25 2.74 4.50
N GLU A 123 10.06 2.36 5.77
CA GLU A 123 10.98 1.45 6.47
C GLU A 123 11.03 0.07 5.80
N LEU A 124 9.90 -0.48 5.38
CA LEU A 124 9.90 -1.74 4.63
C LEU A 124 10.71 -1.60 3.34
N ASN A 125 10.45 -0.54 2.55
CA ASN A 125 11.12 -0.33 1.27
C ASN A 125 12.64 -0.15 1.46
N ARG A 126 13.07 0.56 2.51
CA ARG A 126 14.48 0.67 2.88
C ARG A 126 15.13 -0.70 3.09
N GLN A 127 14.49 -1.59 3.87
CA GLN A 127 15.02 -2.94 4.11
C GLN A 127 15.02 -3.82 2.86
N LEU A 128 14.02 -3.68 1.98
CA LEU A 128 13.98 -4.42 0.72
C LEU A 128 15.06 -3.93 -0.25
N ASP A 129 15.35 -2.63 -0.25
CA ASP A 129 16.43 -2.04 -1.03
C ASP A 129 17.80 -2.50 -0.52
N GLU A 130 18.08 -2.45 0.78
CA GLU A 130 19.31 -2.96 1.39
C GLU A 130 19.58 -4.45 1.11
N ARG A 131 18.52 -5.22 0.86
CA ARG A 131 18.60 -6.62 0.46
C ARG A 131 18.78 -6.83 -1.04
N GLY A 132 18.87 -5.75 -1.83
CA GLY A 132 19.00 -5.81 -3.28
C GLY A 132 17.75 -6.33 -3.99
N LEU A 133 16.57 -6.30 -3.35
CA LEU A 133 15.32 -6.75 -3.97
C LEU A 133 14.67 -5.65 -4.83
N VAL A 134 15.02 -4.38 -4.62
CA VAL A 134 14.65 -3.26 -5.50
C VAL A 134 15.72 -3.12 -6.55
N LEU A 135 15.37 -3.31 -7.82
CA LEU A 135 16.34 -3.38 -8.91
C LEU A 135 16.78 -2.02 -9.43
N LYS A 136 15.95 -0.98 -9.27
CA LYS A 136 16.21 0.41 -9.72
C LYS A 136 16.54 0.54 -11.22
N ALA A 137 16.32 -0.51 -12.00
CA ALA A 137 16.47 -0.48 -13.46
C ALA A 137 15.46 0.46 -14.13
N GLY A 138 14.37 0.75 -13.45
CA GLY A 138 13.34 1.72 -13.83
C GLY A 138 12.20 1.78 -12.84
N THR A 139 11.48 2.89 -12.85
CA THR A 139 10.26 3.07 -12.06
C THR A 139 9.08 3.33 -12.99
N LEU A 140 8.03 2.52 -12.84
CA LEU A 140 6.77 2.63 -13.56
C LEU A 140 5.81 3.47 -12.71
N ILE A 141 5.38 4.63 -13.21
CA ILE A 141 4.43 5.52 -12.51
C ILE A 141 3.12 5.55 -13.28
N ASP A 142 2.03 5.21 -12.61
CA ASP A 142 0.68 5.24 -13.18
C ASP A 142 -0.37 5.41 -12.06
N ALA A 143 -1.61 5.69 -12.48
CA ALA A 143 -2.73 5.89 -11.57
C ALA A 143 -3.90 4.97 -11.91
N THR A 144 -4.66 4.60 -10.88
CA THR A 144 -5.90 3.85 -11.04
C THR A 144 -7.04 4.43 -10.22
N LEU A 145 -8.23 4.40 -10.78
CA LEU A 145 -9.46 4.84 -10.10
C LEU A 145 -9.93 3.78 -9.10
N VAL A 146 -10.36 4.26 -7.92
CA VAL A 146 -10.93 3.44 -6.84
C VAL A 146 -12.20 4.13 -6.34
N GLU A 147 -13.32 3.40 -6.34
CA GLU A 147 -14.64 3.95 -5.97
C GLU A 147 -14.68 4.43 -4.51
N ALA A 148 -15.45 5.49 -4.25
CA ALA A 148 -15.69 5.95 -2.88
C ALA A 148 -16.48 4.92 -2.07
N ALA A 149 -16.33 4.93 -0.73
CA ALA A 149 -17.09 4.09 0.18
C ALA A 149 -18.59 4.48 0.22
N VAL A 150 -18.89 5.75 -0.03
CA VAL A 150 -20.23 6.30 -0.05
C VAL A 150 -20.79 6.32 -1.48
N ALA A 151 -22.12 6.30 -1.57
CA ALA A 151 -22.80 6.44 -2.85
C ALA A 151 -22.50 7.82 -3.47
N ARG A 152 -22.49 7.87 -4.79
CA ARG A 152 -22.39 9.12 -5.54
C ARG A 152 -23.52 10.07 -5.12
N PRO A 153 -23.21 11.34 -4.78
CA PRO A 153 -24.24 12.33 -4.50
C PRO A 153 -25.09 12.62 -5.75
N PRO A 154 -26.36 13.01 -5.57
CA PRO A 154 -27.20 13.47 -6.69
C PRO A 154 -26.60 14.72 -7.31
N VAL A 155 -26.85 14.93 -8.62
CA VAL A 155 -26.34 16.08 -9.39
C VAL A 155 -26.79 17.41 -8.80
N SER A 156 -27.93 17.43 -8.10
CA SER A 156 -28.48 18.61 -7.42
C SER A 156 -27.67 19.10 -6.22
N GLU A 157 -26.78 18.27 -5.65
CA GLU A 157 -25.95 18.63 -4.49
C GLU A 157 -24.61 19.28 -4.89
N GLY A 158 -24.37 19.48 -6.19
CA GLY A 158 -23.11 20.00 -6.69
C GLY A 158 -22.00 18.93 -6.79
N GLU A 159 -20.75 19.39 -6.99
CA GLU A 159 -19.62 18.50 -7.25
C GLU A 159 -18.95 17.95 -5.98
N VAL A 160 -19.25 18.53 -4.81
CA VAL A 160 -18.63 18.13 -3.53
C VAL A 160 -19.65 17.33 -2.72
N SER A 161 -19.25 16.13 -2.30
CA SER A 161 -20.09 15.29 -1.46
C SER A 161 -20.05 15.74 -0.01
N THR A 162 -21.23 15.97 0.60
CA THR A 162 -21.34 16.24 2.04
C THR A 162 -20.93 15.03 2.91
N LYS A 163 -20.98 13.81 2.35
CA LYS A 163 -20.65 12.57 3.07
C LYS A 163 -19.18 12.21 3.00
N ASP A 164 -18.48 12.57 1.93
CA ASP A 164 -17.05 12.36 1.73
C ASP A 164 -16.49 13.50 0.83
N PRO A 165 -16.10 14.64 1.43
CA PRO A 165 -15.67 15.82 0.67
C PRO A 165 -14.33 15.62 -0.06
N ASP A 166 -13.53 14.63 0.34
CA ASP A 166 -12.25 14.32 -0.29
C ASP A 166 -12.40 13.44 -1.54
N ALA A 167 -13.58 12.85 -1.76
CA ALA A 167 -13.86 12.07 -2.96
C ALA A 167 -14.23 12.99 -4.13
N GLY A 168 -13.51 12.85 -5.22
CA GLY A 168 -13.68 13.69 -6.41
C GLY A 168 -14.46 13.02 -7.53
N PHE A 169 -14.91 13.83 -8.50
CA PHE A 169 -15.54 13.37 -9.74
C PHE A 169 -14.56 13.41 -10.90
N THR A 170 -14.58 12.36 -11.71
CA THR A 170 -13.83 12.33 -12.96
C THR A 170 -14.62 11.59 -14.04
N ARG A 171 -14.25 11.80 -15.31
CA ARG A 171 -14.81 11.09 -16.45
C ARG A 171 -13.76 10.20 -17.09
N ARG A 172 -14.15 8.95 -17.39
CA ARG A 172 -13.36 8.04 -18.22
C ARG A 172 -14.21 7.60 -19.41
N GLY A 173 -13.95 8.19 -20.56
CA GLY A 173 -14.84 8.08 -21.72
C GLY A 173 -16.22 8.68 -21.40
N GLN A 174 -17.29 7.91 -21.62
CA GLN A 174 -18.67 8.33 -21.31
C GLN A 174 -19.11 8.04 -19.87
N ARG A 175 -18.29 7.33 -19.08
CA ARG A 175 -18.63 6.98 -17.70
C ARG A 175 -18.11 8.01 -16.73
N SER A 176 -19.01 8.54 -15.91
CA SER A 176 -18.66 9.36 -14.75
C SER A 176 -18.27 8.45 -13.58
N PHE A 177 -17.24 8.84 -12.86
CA PHE A 177 -16.68 8.12 -11.73
C PHE A 177 -16.61 9.04 -10.51
N PHE A 178 -16.94 8.50 -9.33
CA PHE A 178 -16.85 9.21 -8.06
C PHE A 178 -15.99 8.39 -7.09
N GLY A 179 -14.94 9.01 -6.56
CA GLY A 179 -14.02 8.34 -5.65
C GLY A 179 -12.64 8.96 -5.62
N PHE A 180 -11.63 8.10 -5.70
CA PHE A 180 -10.23 8.45 -5.50
C PHE A 180 -9.36 7.91 -6.64
N LYS A 181 -8.14 8.44 -6.74
CA LYS A 181 -7.06 7.88 -7.56
C LYS A 181 -5.91 7.41 -6.69
N ALA A 182 -5.47 6.18 -6.92
CA ALA A 182 -4.23 5.68 -6.35
C ALA A 182 -3.12 5.79 -7.39
N HIS A 183 -2.09 6.56 -7.07
CA HIS A 183 -0.88 6.71 -7.85
C HIS A 183 0.19 5.82 -7.25
N LEU A 184 0.82 4.97 -8.06
CA LEU A 184 1.87 4.06 -7.63
C LEU A 184 3.15 4.28 -8.43
N ALA A 185 4.27 4.20 -7.75
CA ALA A 185 5.58 4.00 -8.32
C ALA A 185 5.99 2.54 -8.10
N VAL A 186 6.21 1.79 -9.17
CA VAL A 186 6.50 0.36 -9.13
C VAL A 186 7.87 0.09 -9.76
N ASP A 187 8.72 -0.64 -9.07
CA ASP A 187 10.05 -1.01 -9.57
C ASP A 187 9.97 -1.97 -10.74
N LEU A 188 10.64 -1.64 -11.83
CA LEU A 188 10.70 -2.45 -13.04
C LEU A 188 11.50 -3.74 -12.79
N GLY A 189 10.84 -4.87 -12.97
CA GLY A 189 11.42 -6.21 -12.83
C GLY A 189 11.09 -6.86 -11.49
N SER A 190 11.20 -6.18 -10.35
CA SER A 190 10.80 -6.74 -9.06
C SER A 190 9.29 -6.64 -8.80
N ASP A 191 8.57 -5.73 -9.46
CA ASP A 191 7.17 -5.36 -9.22
C ASP A 191 6.90 -4.88 -7.77
N LEU A 192 7.91 -4.46 -7.04
CA LEU A 192 7.76 -3.87 -5.70
C LEU A 192 7.23 -2.45 -5.81
N VAL A 193 6.28 -2.08 -4.97
CA VAL A 193 5.76 -0.70 -4.90
C VAL A 193 6.76 0.13 -4.10
N ARG A 194 7.35 1.14 -4.74
CA ARG A 194 8.33 2.06 -4.14
C ARG A 194 7.68 3.29 -3.53
N GLY A 195 6.57 3.75 -4.13
CA GLY A 195 5.82 4.91 -3.70
C GLY A 195 4.33 4.73 -3.93
N ALA A 196 3.50 5.31 -3.07
CA ALA A 196 2.05 5.24 -3.20
C ALA A 196 1.41 6.49 -2.61
N VAL A 197 0.57 7.17 -3.40
CA VAL A 197 -0.19 8.36 -3.02
C VAL A 197 -1.66 8.20 -3.41
N LEU A 198 -2.57 8.64 -2.56
CA LEU A 198 -4.01 8.69 -2.85
C LEU A 198 -4.44 10.16 -3.00
N THR A 199 -5.24 10.45 -4.03
CA THR A 199 -5.84 11.76 -4.26
C THR A 199 -7.33 11.63 -4.53
N GLY A 200 -8.07 12.73 -4.52
CA GLY A 200 -9.42 12.77 -5.10
C GLY A 200 -9.37 12.40 -6.59
N ALA A 201 -10.45 11.82 -7.12
CA ALA A 201 -10.48 11.39 -8.53
C ALA A 201 -10.43 12.57 -9.53
N ASP A 202 -10.74 13.78 -9.09
CA ASP A 202 -10.68 15.04 -9.84
C ASP A 202 -9.24 15.56 -10.01
N VAL A 203 -8.32 15.19 -9.12
CA VAL A 203 -6.92 15.61 -9.19
C VAL A 203 -6.24 15.02 -10.44
N GLY A 204 -5.54 15.86 -11.20
CA GLY A 204 -4.81 15.44 -12.39
C GLY A 204 -3.67 14.50 -12.08
N ASP A 205 -3.52 13.43 -12.87
CA ASP A 205 -2.49 12.39 -12.64
C ASP A 205 -1.08 12.98 -12.59
N SER A 206 -0.83 14.00 -13.38
CA SER A 206 0.46 14.70 -13.48
C SER A 206 0.90 15.39 -12.18
N LEU A 207 -0.04 15.79 -11.32
CA LEU A 207 0.28 16.52 -10.07
C LEU A 207 0.91 15.65 -9.00
N ALA A 208 0.55 14.36 -8.97
CA ALA A 208 1.08 13.41 -7.98
C ALA A 208 2.38 12.72 -8.44
N ALA A 209 2.73 12.82 -9.72
CA ALA A 209 3.80 12.02 -10.31
C ALA A 209 5.20 12.41 -9.83
N ASP A 210 5.47 13.71 -9.70
CA ASP A 210 6.81 14.21 -9.38
C ASP A 210 7.26 13.79 -7.97
N GLY A 211 6.32 13.71 -7.03
CA GLY A 211 6.59 13.19 -5.67
C GLY A 211 6.80 11.67 -5.58
N LEU A 212 6.59 10.94 -6.67
CA LEU A 212 6.79 9.50 -6.75
C LEU A 212 8.14 9.09 -7.36
N VAL A 213 8.85 10.01 -8.01
CA VAL A 213 10.21 9.82 -8.49
C VAL A 213 11.16 9.86 -7.29
N GLN A 214 11.93 8.79 -7.09
CA GLN A 214 12.83 8.67 -5.93
C GLN A 214 14.21 9.28 -6.19
N GLY A 215 14.62 9.41 -7.45
CA GLY A 215 15.89 9.98 -7.85
C GLY A 215 17.07 8.98 -7.93
N ASP A 216 16.82 7.72 -7.60
CA ASP A 216 17.82 6.64 -7.60
C ASP A 216 17.57 5.58 -8.70
N GLU A 217 16.51 5.75 -9.48
CA GLU A 217 16.15 4.91 -10.61
C GLU A 217 16.93 5.26 -11.89
N ALA A 218 17.31 4.24 -12.67
CA ALA A 218 17.96 4.45 -13.97
C ALA A 218 17.03 5.06 -15.03
N ALA A 219 15.71 4.77 -14.94
CA ALA A 219 14.70 5.24 -15.88
C ALA A 219 13.36 5.46 -15.21
N VAL A 220 12.51 6.35 -15.74
CA VAL A 220 11.12 6.54 -15.31
C VAL A 220 10.19 6.35 -16.49
N PHE A 221 9.17 5.50 -16.33
CA PHE A 221 8.19 5.18 -17.36
C PHE A 221 6.79 5.66 -16.95
N MET A 222 6.20 6.50 -17.78
CA MET A 222 4.88 7.08 -17.54
C MET A 222 4.03 7.09 -18.82
N ASP A 223 2.68 7.17 -18.66
CA ASP A 223 1.75 7.35 -19.77
C ASP A 223 1.87 8.79 -20.35
N LYS A 224 1.33 8.95 -21.55
CA LYS A 224 1.20 10.25 -22.26
C LYS A 224 0.43 11.33 -21.47
N ALA A 225 -0.38 10.95 -20.47
CA ALA A 225 -1.03 11.92 -19.56
C ALA A 225 -0.02 12.70 -18.71
N TYR A 226 1.15 12.15 -18.53
CA TYR A 226 2.26 12.71 -17.75
C TYR A 226 3.26 13.51 -18.59
N ASP A 227 3.04 13.62 -19.92
CA ASP A 227 3.94 14.33 -20.85
C ASP A 227 4.04 15.82 -20.50
N SER A 228 5.22 16.27 -20.08
CA SER A 228 5.53 17.64 -19.68
C SER A 228 7.00 17.93 -19.99
N ALA A 229 7.27 19.06 -20.65
CA ALA A 229 8.64 19.51 -20.94
C ALA A 229 9.45 19.68 -19.66
N THR A 230 8.88 20.35 -18.66
CA THR A 230 9.53 20.57 -17.35
C THR A 230 9.92 19.25 -16.67
N ARG A 231 9.05 18.23 -16.74
CA ARG A 231 9.36 16.92 -16.15
C ARG A 231 10.48 16.21 -16.89
N ARG A 232 10.49 16.26 -18.23
CA ARG A 232 11.58 15.69 -19.05
C ARG A 232 12.92 16.36 -18.74
N GLU A 233 12.93 17.70 -18.62
CA GLU A 233 14.10 18.48 -18.24
C GLU A 233 14.58 18.09 -16.82
N ALA A 234 13.66 17.93 -15.85
CA ALA A 234 14.01 17.52 -14.49
C ALA A 234 14.62 16.11 -14.46
N LEU A 235 14.05 15.14 -15.20
CA LEU A 235 14.61 13.80 -15.32
C LEU A 235 16.01 13.83 -15.95
N ALA A 236 16.19 14.60 -17.04
CA ALA A 236 17.48 14.75 -17.70
C ALA A 236 18.52 15.39 -16.78
N ALA A 237 18.16 16.42 -16.01
CA ALA A 237 19.02 17.05 -15.03
C ALA A 237 19.43 16.10 -13.89
N ALA A 238 18.57 15.16 -13.53
CA ALA A 238 18.84 14.10 -12.54
C ALA A 238 19.60 12.90 -13.12
N GLY A 239 19.90 12.88 -14.43
CA GLY A 239 20.56 11.75 -15.11
C GLY A 239 19.65 10.52 -15.28
N ILE A 240 18.34 10.69 -15.14
CA ILE A 240 17.35 9.62 -15.23
C ILE A 240 16.85 9.54 -16.68
N VAL A 241 16.83 8.33 -17.23
CA VAL A 241 16.33 8.10 -18.60
C VAL A 241 14.81 8.37 -18.66
N ASP A 242 14.42 9.21 -19.61
CA ASP A 242 13.03 9.58 -19.85
C ASP A 242 12.31 8.50 -20.69
N GLY A 243 11.43 7.76 -20.05
CA GLY A 243 10.53 6.78 -20.64
C GLY A 243 9.06 7.26 -20.68
N ILE A 244 8.81 8.56 -20.67
CA ILE A 244 7.45 9.10 -20.75
C ILE A 244 6.93 9.01 -22.19
N MET A 245 5.74 8.44 -22.39
CA MET A 245 5.11 8.39 -23.71
C MET A 245 4.77 9.81 -24.20
N HIS A 246 4.97 10.05 -25.48
CA HIS A 246 4.69 11.35 -26.10
C HIS A 246 3.19 11.55 -26.34
N ARG A 247 2.70 12.76 -26.05
CA ARG A 247 1.31 13.18 -26.29
C ARG A 247 1.19 13.97 -27.58
N GLY A 248 0.34 13.50 -28.49
CA GLY A 248 -0.08 14.29 -29.66
C GLY A 248 -1.17 15.29 -29.27
N HIS A 249 -1.17 16.43 -29.95
CA HIS A 249 -2.21 17.46 -29.84
C HIS A 249 -2.93 17.63 -31.17
N ALA A 250 -4.16 18.17 -31.16
CA ALA A 250 -4.96 18.36 -32.37
C ALA A 250 -4.24 19.13 -33.47
N ARG A 251 -3.40 20.11 -33.09
CA ARG A 251 -2.63 20.95 -34.03
C ARG A 251 -1.20 20.44 -34.32
N ARG A 252 -0.71 19.43 -33.57
CA ARG A 252 0.65 18.89 -33.72
C ARG A 252 0.63 17.37 -33.58
N ARG A 253 0.66 16.70 -34.74
CA ARG A 253 0.77 15.23 -34.79
C ARG A 253 2.14 14.79 -34.31
N LEU A 254 2.21 13.58 -33.72
CA LEU A 254 3.48 12.98 -33.32
C LEU A 254 4.35 12.71 -34.55
N ALA A 255 5.65 13.00 -34.44
CA ALA A 255 6.66 12.59 -35.40
C ALA A 255 6.75 11.05 -35.48
N ALA A 256 7.34 10.53 -36.54
CA ALA A 256 7.48 9.07 -36.73
C ALA A 256 8.24 8.40 -35.57
N TRP A 257 9.37 9.01 -35.14
CA TRP A 257 10.17 8.51 -34.02
C TRP A 257 9.41 8.53 -32.68
N GLN A 258 8.56 9.54 -32.42
CA GLN A 258 7.74 9.59 -31.21
C GLN A 258 6.68 8.48 -31.18
N ARG A 259 6.08 8.18 -32.33
CA ARG A 259 5.16 7.03 -32.45
C ARG A 259 5.86 5.72 -32.21
N TRP A 260 7.05 5.55 -32.79
CA TRP A 260 7.89 4.38 -32.58
C TRP A 260 8.25 4.21 -31.10
N MET A 261 8.72 5.27 -30.44
CA MET A 261 9.00 5.27 -28.99
C MET A 261 7.77 4.86 -28.18
N ASN A 262 6.60 5.41 -28.48
CA ASN A 262 5.38 5.03 -27.76
C ASN A 262 5.05 3.54 -27.91
N VAL A 263 5.28 2.96 -29.07
CA VAL A 263 5.10 1.52 -29.31
C VAL A 263 6.09 0.70 -28.49
N ALA A 264 7.37 1.10 -28.46
CA ALA A 264 8.39 0.43 -27.68
C ALA A 264 8.17 0.52 -26.15
N LEU A 265 7.66 1.64 -25.67
CA LEU A 265 7.41 1.89 -24.23
C LEU A 265 6.12 1.21 -23.72
N ALA A 266 5.13 0.96 -24.57
CA ALA A 266 3.84 0.43 -24.15
C ALA A 266 3.93 -0.91 -23.39
N PRO A 267 4.68 -1.93 -23.83
CA PRO A 267 4.80 -3.20 -23.10
C PRO A 267 5.55 -3.06 -21.77
N ILE A 268 6.51 -2.13 -21.67
CA ILE A 268 7.20 -1.84 -20.40
C ILE A 268 6.22 -1.23 -19.41
N ARG A 269 5.53 -0.18 -19.83
CA ARG A 269 4.56 0.54 -19.00
C ARG A 269 3.41 -0.36 -18.52
N SER A 270 2.93 -1.29 -19.36
CA SER A 270 1.83 -2.18 -19.00
C SER A 270 2.12 -3.07 -17.78
N GLN A 271 3.39 -3.22 -17.39
CA GLN A 271 3.75 -4.04 -16.23
C GLN A 271 3.22 -3.47 -14.91
N VAL A 272 3.00 -2.14 -14.81
CA VAL A 272 2.38 -1.52 -13.62
C VAL A 272 0.97 -2.07 -13.36
N GLU A 273 0.28 -2.53 -14.41
CA GLU A 273 -1.07 -3.11 -14.30
C GLU A 273 -1.08 -4.38 -13.42
N ARG A 274 0.06 -5.06 -13.24
CA ARG A 274 0.18 -6.23 -12.35
C ARG A 274 0.00 -5.81 -10.88
N ALA A 275 0.58 -4.68 -10.47
CA ALA A 275 0.40 -4.15 -9.12
C ALA A 275 -1.06 -3.75 -8.88
N PHE A 276 -1.64 -2.96 -9.78
CA PHE A 276 -3.06 -2.58 -9.70
C PHE A 276 -4.00 -3.79 -9.76
N GLY A 277 -3.71 -4.74 -10.63
CA GLY A 277 -4.46 -5.99 -10.75
C GLY A 277 -4.43 -6.79 -9.44
N THR A 278 -3.29 -6.83 -8.76
CA THR A 278 -3.15 -7.48 -7.45
C THR A 278 -3.97 -6.76 -6.38
N LEU A 279 -3.88 -5.43 -6.29
CA LEU A 279 -4.69 -4.65 -5.35
C LEU A 279 -6.18 -4.87 -5.57
N LYS A 280 -6.65 -4.83 -6.81
CA LYS A 280 -8.09 -4.94 -7.14
C LYS A 280 -8.63 -6.36 -7.06
N ARG A 281 -7.85 -7.38 -7.43
CA ARG A 281 -8.29 -8.78 -7.47
C ARG A 281 -7.96 -9.54 -6.20
N SER A 282 -6.69 -9.44 -5.75
CA SER A 282 -6.20 -10.25 -4.62
C SER A 282 -6.46 -9.59 -3.26
N TYR A 283 -6.63 -8.27 -3.22
CA TYR A 283 -6.94 -7.52 -1.99
C TYR A 283 -8.34 -6.90 -2.00
N GLY A 284 -9.14 -7.13 -3.06
CA GLY A 284 -10.51 -6.65 -3.16
C GLY A 284 -10.66 -5.13 -3.20
N TRP A 285 -9.58 -4.37 -3.50
CA TRP A 285 -9.53 -2.92 -3.38
C TRP A 285 -10.04 -2.20 -4.63
N ARG A 286 -11.30 -2.48 -5.03
CA ARG A 286 -12.01 -1.78 -6.10
C ARG A 286 -12.75 -0.55 -5.59
N ARG A 287 -13.07 -0.55 -4.30
CA ARG A 287 -13.72 0.50 -3.54
C ARG A 287 -12.93 0.75 -2.27
N VAL A 288 -12.78 2.02 -1.87
CA VAL A 288 -12.15 2.33 -0.59
C VAL A 288 -13.04 1.91 0.59
N ARG A 289 -12.44 1.60 1.74
CA ARG A 289 -13.18 1.13 2.92
C ARG A 289 -13.64 2.25 3.84
N TYR A 290 -12.96 3.40 3.79
CA TYR A 290 -13.14 4.49 4.74
C TYR A 290 -13.60 5.76 4.03
N ARG A 291 -13.97 6.79 4.80
CA ARG A 291 -14.20 8.15 4.31
C ARG A 291 -12.94 8.97 4.50
N GLY A 292 -12.69 9.88 3.56
CA GLY A 292 -11.59 10.83 3.60
C GLY A 292 -10.25 10.28 3.10
N LEU A 293 -9.39 11.19 2.66
CA LEU A 293 -8.05 10.87 2.13
C LEU A 293 -7.14 10.28 3.19
N LEU A 294 -7.17 10.81 4.41
CA LEU A 294 -6.25 10.39 5.47
C LEU A 294 -6.33 8.90 5.78
N ARG A 295 -7.54 8.37 6.03
CA ARG A 295 -7.75 6.95 6.38
C ARG A 295 -7.55 6.03 5.18
N ASN A 296 -7.98 6.45 4.01
CA ASN A 296 -7.82 5.67 2.78
C ASN A 296 -6.36 5.70 2.27
N GLY A 297 -5.63 6.79 2.44
CA GLY A 297 -4.20 6.88 2.18
C GLY A 297 -3.40 5.91 3.06
N ALA A 298 -3.65 5.93 4.37
CA ALA A 298 -3.02 4.97 5.29
C ALA A 298 -3.38 3.52 4.94
N HIS A 299 -4.62 3.25 4.51
CA HIS A 299 -5.01 1.92 4.03
C HIS A 299 -4.27 1.52 2.75
N LEU A 300 -4.09 2.43 1.79
CA LEU A 300 -3.26 2.18 0.60
C LEU A 300 -1.82 1.81 0.98
N GLN A 301 -1.21 2.52 1.94
CA GLN A 301 0.13 2.19 2.43
C GLN A 301 0.18 0.77 3.05
N LEU A 302 -0.81 0.40 3.87
CA LEU A 302 -0.91 -0.95 4.45
C LEU A 302 -1.06 -2.03 3.37
N LEU A 303 -1.83 -1.77 2.31
CA LEU A 303 -1.98 -2.65 1.16
C LEU A 303 -0.66 -2.81 0.40
N CYS A 304 0.09 -1.72 0.20
CA CYS A 304 1.40 -1.75 -0.45
C CYS A 304 2.43 -2.51 0.39
N ILE A 305 2.45 -2.33 1.73
CA ILE A 305 3.27 -3.13 2.65
C ILE A 305 2.94 -4.62 2.49
N ALA A 306 1.65 -4.97 2.54
CA ALA A 306 1.20 -6.35 2.42
C ALA A 306 1.56 -6.97 1.05
N LEU A 307 1.45 -6.19 -0.03
CA LEU A 307 1.85 -6.59 -1.38
C LEU A 307 3.35 -6.84 -1.45
N ASN A 308 4.16 -5.86 -1.00
CA ASN A 308 5.62 -5.92 -1.05
C ASN A 308 6.18 -7.10 -0.23
N LEU A 309 5.68 -7.33 0.97
CA LEU A 309 6.10 -8.48 1.80
C LEU A 309 5.81 -9.81 1.10
N ARG A 310 4.63 -9.96 0.49
CA ARG A 310 4.31 -11.18 -0.28
C ARG A 310 5.17 -11.34 -1.53
N ARG A 311 5.47 -10.24 -2.22
CA ARG A 311 6.30 -10.27 -3.42
C ARG A 311 7.75 -10.57 -3.06
N ALA A 312 8.30 -9.85 -2.09
CA ALA A 312 9.66 -10.04 -1.62
C ALA A 312 9.90 -11.47 -1.09
N ALA A 313 8.94 -12.04 -0.36
CA ALA A 313 9.02 -13.43 0.10
C ALA A 313 9.04 -14.48 -1.04
N ARG A 314 8.62 -14.10 -2.25
CA ARG A 314 8.75 -14.95 -3.45
C ARG A 314 10.07 -14.73 -4.17
N LEU A 315 10.56 -13.49 -4.18
CA LEU A 315 11.84 -13.14 -4.82
C LEU A 315 13.04 -13.70 -4.04
N ALA A 316 12.90 -13.79 -2.71
CA ALA A 316 13.94 -14.32 -1.81
C ALA A 316 13.85 -15.85 -1.62
N ALA A 317 12.96 -16.57 -2.31
CA ALA A 317 12.77 -18.02 -2.23
C ALA A 317 13.60 -18.75 -3.28
#